data_1f664b6dfaab7fa3d9c11234ee6dcfad
#
_entry.id   1f664b6dfaab7fa3d9c11234ee6dcfad
#
_cell.length_a   1.000
_cell.length_b   1.000
_cell.length_c   1.000
_cell.angle_alpha   90.00
_cell.angle_beta   90.00
_cell.angle_gamma   90.00
#
_symmetry.space_group_name_H-M   'P 1'
#
loop_
_entity.id
_entity.type
_entity.pdbx_description
1 polymer ?
#
loop_
_entity_poly.entity_id
_entity_poly.type
_entity_poly.pdbx_seq_one_letter_code
_entity_poly.pdbx_strand_id
1 'polypeptide(L)' 'IELEPGTRSESVPHEDGTEEFVLVFEGALRLTVDGVEYVVEAGEGIRYLANKPHIYECHGTQKTKICMVIYYDK' A
#
# COMPACT_ATOMS: atom_id res chain seq x y z
N ILE A 1 10.85 0.36 1.46
CA ILE A 1 10.32 -1.02 1.35
C ILE A 1 10.36 -1.45 -0.11
N GLU A 2 10.86 -2.64 -0.33
CA GLU A 2 10.90 -3.24 -1.66
C GLU A 2 10.01 -4.48 -1.70
N LEU A 3 9.24 -4.61 -2.76
CA LEU A 3 8.40 -5.78 -3.00
C LEU A 3 8.86 -6.47 -4.28
N GLU A 4 9.26 -7.74 -4.14
CA GLU A 4 9.62 -8.54 -5.30
C GLU A 4 8.36 -9.00 -6.05
N PRO A 5 8.47 -9.26 -7.38
CA PRO A 5 7.35 -9.81 -8.14
C PRO A 5 6.78 -11.07 -7.47
N GLY A 6 5.47 -11.16 -7.41
CA GLY A 6 4.78 -12.28 -6.75
C GLY A 6 4.64 -12.15 -5.25
N THR A 7 5.16 -11.10 -4.65
CA THR A 7 5.04 -10.86 -3.20
C THR A 7 3.67 -10.31 -2.88
N ARG A 8 3.10 -10.80 -1.78
CA ARG A 8 1.84 -10.32 -1.22
C ARG A 8 2.00 -10.18 0.29
N SER A 9 1.59 -9.05 0.82
CA SER A 9 1.63 -8.78 2.25
C SER A 9 0.26 -8.33 2.74
N GLU A 10 -0.31 -9.05 3.69
CA GLU A 10 -1.57 -8.70 4.32
C GLU A 10 -1.28 -7.98 5.62
N SER A 11 -1.96 -6.88 5.85
CA SER A 11 -1.82 -6.12 7.08
C SER A 11 -3.05 -6.23 7.95
N VAL A 12 -2.82 -6.35 9.25
CA VAL A 12 -3.90 -6.31 10.24
C VAL A 12 -4.44 -4.88 10.30
N PRO A 13 -5.77 -4.68 10.39
CA PRO A 13 -6.32 -3.35 10.54
C PRO A 13 -5.75 -2.64 11.76
N HIS A 14 -5.40 -1.37 11.59
CA HIS A 14 -4.94 -0.50 12.68
C HIS A 14 -6.13 0.06 13.44
N GLU A 15 -5.85 0.83 14.49
CA GLU A 15 -6.91 1.50 15.26
C GLU A 15 -7.65 2.54 14.42
N ASP A 16 -8.87 2.87 14.83
CA ASP A 16 -9.66 3.91 14.17
C ASP A 16 -8.88 5.24 14.19
N GLY A 17 -9.01 5.99 13.10
CA GLY A 17 -8.31 7.26 12.94
C GLY A 17 -6.90 7.11 12.38
N THR A 18 -6.40 5.90 12.22
CA THR A 18 -5.09 5.69 11.60
C THR A 18 -5.19 5.79 10.08
N GLU A 19 -4.31 6.59 9.49
CA GLU A 19 -4.22 6.72 8.03
C GLU A 19 -2.83 6.33 7.57
N GLU A 20 -2.75 5.80 6.36
CA GLU A 20 -1.46 5.52 5.71
C GLU A 20 -1.39 6.25 4.39
N PHE A 21 -0.20 6.68 4.05
CA PHE A 21 0.13 7.24 2.75
C PHE A 21 1.25 6.41 2.15
N VAL A 22 1.07 5.97 0.91
CA VAL A 22 2.06 5.18 0.18
C VAL A 22 2.44 5.93 -1.09
N LEU A 23 3.75 6.12 -1.30
CA LEU A 23 4.30 6.70 -2.51
C LEU A 23 5.11 5.61 -3.22
N VAL A 24 4.86 5.43 -4.51
CA VAL A 24 5.58 4.43 -5.32
C VAL A 24 6.71 5.12 -6.07
N PHE A 25 7.94 4.63 -5.90
CA PHE A 25 9.13 5.15 -6.58
C PHE A 25 9.46 4.38 -7.85
N GLU A 26 9.31 3.06 -7.82
CA GLU A 26 9.58 2.19 -8.95
C GLU A 26 8.55 1.09 -9.02
N GLY A 27 8.25 0.64 -10.23
CA GLY A 27 7.29 -0.44 -10.47
C GLY A 27 5.87 0.01 -10.27
N ALA A 28 5.03 -0.90 -9.83
CA ALA A 28 3.62 -0.60 -9.54
C ALA A 28 3.15 -1.44 -8.35
N LEU A 29 2.32 -0.84 -7.53
CA LEU A 29 1.74 -1.45 -6.35
C LEU A 29 0.27 -1.74 -6.59
N ARG A 30 -0.17 -2.96 -6.29
CA ARG A 30 -1.59 -3.26 -6.17
C ARG A 30 -1.94 -3.21 -4.70
N LEU A 31 -2.79 -2.26 -4.36
CA LEU A 31 -3.25 -2.06 -2.99
C LEU A 31 -4.73 -2.39 -2.93
N THR A 32 -5.10 -3.32 -2.04
CA THR A 32 -6.50 -3.65 -1.79
C THR A 32 -6.86 -3.14 -0.41
N VAL A 33 -7.86 -2.27 -0.32
CA VAL A 33 -8.35 -1.71 0.94
C VAL A 33 -9.83 -2.02 1.04
N ASP A 34 -10.22 -2.72 2.10
CA ASP A 34 -11.60 -3.09 2.37
C ASP A 34 -12.28 -3.72 1.13
N GLY A 35 -11.55 -4.58 0.44
CA GLY A 35 -12.03 -5.29 -0.74
C GLY A 35 -11.97 -4.51 -2.05
N VAL A 36 -11.54 -3.25 -2.04
CA VAL A 36 -11.42 -2.42 -3.25
C VAL A 36 -9.97 -2.35 -3.69
N GLU A 37 -9.72 -2.67 -4.95
CA GLU A 37 -8.39 -2.72 -5.54
C GLU A 37 -8.00 -1.41 -6.20
N TYR A 38 -6.76 -0.98 -5.95
CA TYR A 38 -6.16 0.20 -6.56
C TYR A 38 -4.80 -0.17 -7.11
N VAL A 39 -4.46 0.33 -8.30
CA VAL A 39 -3.10 0.20 -8.85
C VAL A 39 -2.44 1.57 -8.79
N VAL A 40 -1.30 1.63 -8.10
CA VAL A 40 -0.54 2.86 -7.92
C VAL A 40 0.79 2.70 -8.66
N GLU A 41 1.03 3.55 -9.64
CA GLU A 41 2.22 3.47 -10.48
C GLU A 41 3.34 4.38 -9.96
N ALA A 42 4.55 4.18 -10.48
CA ALA A 42 5.70 4.98 -10.11
C ALA A 42 5.41 6.47 -10.27
N GLY A 43 5.74 7.25 -9.25
CA GLY A 43 5.46 8.67 -9.19
C GLY A 43 4.10 9.04 -8.63
N GLU A 44 3.26 8.04 -8.36
CA GLU A 44 1.94 8.24 -7.77
C GLU A 44 1.92 7.89 -6.30
N GLY A 45 0.97 8.45 -5.58
CA GLY A 45 0.76 8.14 -4.17
C GLY A 45 -0.72 7.92 -3.88
N ILE A 46 -0.99 7.21 -2.79
CA ILE A 46 -2.35 6.99 -2.32
C ILE A 46 -2.40 7.12 -0.80
N ARG A 47 -3.48 7.74 -0.31
CA ARG A 47 -3.77 7.88 1.11
C ARG A 47 -5.06 7.14 1.41
N TYR A 48 -5.08 6.35 2.48
CA TYR A 48 -6.24 5.55 2.82
C TYR A 48 -6.36 5.35 4.32
N LEU A 49 -7.55 4.97 4.75
CA LEU A 49 -7.82 4.63 6.16
C LEU A 49 -7.26 3.25 6.45
N ALA A 50 -6.34 3.18 7.39
CA ALA A 50 -5.64 1.94 7.73
C ALA A 50 -6.37 1.10 8.78
N ASN A 51 -7.54 1.53 9.24
CA ASN A 51 -8.38 0.75 10.14
C ASN A 51 -9.20 -0.33 9.43
N LYS A 52 -9.05 -0.44 8.11
CA LYS A 52 -9.68 -1.48 7.30
C LYS A 52 -8.64 -2.51 6.88
N PRO A 53 -9.05 -3.75 6.57
CA PRO A 53 -8.13 -4.74 6.04
C PRO A 53 -7.47 -4.24 4.76
N HIS A 54 -6.16 -4.39 4.65
CA HIS A 54 -5.46 -3.93 3.47
C HIS A 54 -4.33 -4.89 3.09
N ILE A 55 -4.09 -4.99 1.78
CA ILE A 55 -3.16 -5.94 1.19
C ILE A 55 -2.27 -5.20 0.21
N TYR A 56 -0.96 -5.45 0.30
CA TYR A 56 0.03 -4.91 -0.62
C TYR A 56 0.54 -6.03 -1.52
N GLU A 57 0.54 -5.79 -2.83
CA GLU A 57 1.09 -6.74 -3.79
C GLU A 57 1.96 -6.01 -4.80
N CYS A 58 3.05 -6.65 -5.20
CA CYS A 58 3.82 -6.17 -6.34
C CYS A 58 3.00 -6.42 -7.60
N HIS A 59 2.66 -5.36 -8.32
CA HIS A 59 1.87 -5.46 -9.56
C HIS A 59 2.79 -5.54 -10.76
N GLY A 60 2.63 -6.59 -11.57
CA GLY A 60 3.47 -6.80 -12.74
C GLY A 60 4.73 -7.61 -12.43
N THR A 61 5.72 -7.51 -13.31
CA THR A 61 6.93 -8.33 -13.27
C THR A 61 8.16 -7.59 -12.78
N GLN A 62 8.03 -6.29 -12.49
CA GLN A 62 9.12 -5.45 -12.02
C GLN A 62 9.03 -5.28 -10.51
N LYS A 63 10.21 -5.27 -9.85
CA LYS A 63 10.30 -4.95 -8.43
C LYS A 63 9.64 -3.60 -8.15
N THR A 64 8.90 -3.52 -7.05
CA THR A 64 8.23 -2.30 -6.63
C THR A 64 8.94 -1.71 -5.41
N LYS A 65 9.26 -0.42 -5.47
CA LYS A 65 9.84 0.32 -4.34
C LYS A 65 8.84 1.36 -3.87
N ILE A 66 8.53 1.33 -2.58
CA ILE A 66 7.54 2.21 -1.98
C ILE A 66 8.09 2.90 -0.73
N CYS A 67 7.53 4.06 -0.42
CA CYS A 67 7.70 4.73 0.86
C CYS A 67 6.33 4.75 1.55
N MET A 68 6.28 4.39 2.82
CA MET A 68 5.05 4.31 3.58
C MET A 68 5.14 5.22 4.79
N VAL A 69 4.11 6.04 4.98
CA VAL A 69 4.00 6.94 6.14
C VAL A 69 2.69 6.63 6.86
N ILE A 70 2.75 6.44 8.15
CA ILE A 70 1.59 6.13 8.99
C ILE A 70 1.26 7.34 9.84
N TYR A 71 0.02 7.79 9.79
CA TYR A 71 -0.49 8.89 10.61
C TYR A 71 -1.46 8.33 11.64
N TYR A 72 -1.22 8.68 12.89
CA TYR A 72 -2.10 8.30 14.01
C TYR A 72 -2.92 9.50 14.44
N ASP A 73 -4.20 9.28 14.61
CA ASP A 73 -5.07 10.29 15.21
C ASP A 73 -4.92 10.20 16.73
N LYS A 74 -4.77 11.34 17.36
CA LYS A 74 -4.59 11.41 18.81
C LYS A 74 -5.84 11.93 19.50
#